data_ff90fac17405230b492a9d4073facbf4
#
_entry.id   ff90fac17405230b492a9d4073facbf4
#
_cell.length_a   1.000
_cell.length_b   1.000
_cell.length_c   1.000
_cell.angle_alpha   90.00
_cell.angle_beta   90.00
_cell.angle_gamma   90.00
#
_symmetry.space_group_name_H-M   'P 1'
#
loop_
_entity.id
_entity.type
_entity.pdbx_description
1 polymer ?
#
loop_
_entity_poly.entity_id
_entity_poly.type
_entity_poly.pdbx_seq_one_letter_code
_entity_poly.pdbx_strand_id
1 'polypeptide(L)'
;MNPPVLHLHWLWLLLGCAGIQALLAVDFIFVPLNFSLPYEDKFYHALAHALPAAWFFMLYRRRFERRALLVAFLLLALFGELLQPLSPYHTFDVWDIFANLAGIGLGWTLAHSRIGTVLERFDLFLASSFKA
;
A
#
# COMPACT_ATOMS: atom_id res chain seq x y z
N MET A 1 18.39 18.05 -2.19
CA MET A 1 17.96 17.53 -3.50
C MET A 1 16.44 17.63 -3.56
N ASN A 2 15.91 18.34 -4.53
CA ASN A 2 14.48 18.35 -4.77
C ASN A 2 14.05 16.95 -5.23
N PRO A 3 12.93 16.40 -4.70
CA PRO A 3 12.44 15.13 -5.18
C PRO A 3 12.12 15.22 -6.68
N PRO A 4 12.39 14.19 -7.46
CA PRO A 4 12.07 14.19 -8.87
C PRO A 4 10.57 14.42 -9.07
N VAL A 5 10.21 15.26 -10.02
CA VAL A 5 8.81 15.48 -10.39
C VAL A 5 8.44 14.40 -11.39
N LEU A 6 7.47 13.56 -11.02
CA LEU A 6 6.93 12.56 -11.93
C LEU A 6 6.12 13.24 -13.04
N HIS A 7 6.38 12.88 -14.31
CA HIS A 7 5.69 13.43 -15.47
C HIS A 7 4.21 13.02 -15.51
N LEU A 8 3.92 11.78 -15.07
CA LEU A 8 2.59 11.20 -15.08
C LEU A 8 2.03 11.04 -13.65
N HIS A 9 2.28 12.03 -12.78
CA HIS A 9 1.92 11.97 -11.37
C HIS A 9 0.46 11.57 -11.12
N TRP A 10 -0.48 12.15 -11.87
CA TRP A 10 -1.90 11.85 -11.74
C TRP A 10 -2.24 10.40 -12.11
N LEU A 11 -1.58 9.85 -13.12
CA LEU A 11 -1.75 8.45 -13.49
C LEU A 11 -1.33 7.53 -12.34
N TRP A 12 -0.16 7.78 -11.76
CA TRP A 12 0.36 6.99 -10.65
C TRP A 12 -0.48 7.12 -9.39
N LEU A 13 -1.02 8.31 -9.13
CA LEU A 13 -1.95 8.53 -8.04
C LEU A 13 -3.25 7.73 -8.23
N LEU A 14 -3.85 7.81 -9.41
CA LEU A 14 -5.07 7.07 -9.73
C LEU A 14 -4.87 5.55 -9.65
N LEU A 15 -3.75 5.03 -10.17
CA LEU A 15 -3.42 3.62 -10.08
C LEU A 15 -3.25 3.16 -8.63
N GLY A 16 -2.59 3.96 -7.80
CA GLY A 16 -2.45 3.68 -6.37
C GLY A 16 -3.79 3.65 -5.64
N CYS A 17 -4.65 4.63 -5.90
CA CYS A 17 -6.00 4.68 -5.31
C CYS A 17 -6.86 3.50 -5.78
N ALA A 18 -6.82 3.16 -7.07
CA ALA A 18 -7.53 2.00 -7.61
C ALA A 18 -7.02 0.70 -6.98
N GLY A 19 -5.69 0.58 -6.76
CA GLY A 19 -5.10 -0.56 -6.07
C GLY A 19 -5.60 -0.72 -4.63
N ILE A 20 -5.67 0.37 -3.87
CA ILE A 20 -6.24 0.35 -2.51
C ILE A 20 -7.71 -0.08 -2.55
N GLN A 21 -8.51 0.49 -3.44
CA GLN A 21 -9.92 0.12 -3.55
C GLN A 21 -10.10 -1.35 -3.93
N ALA A 22 -9.28 -1.88 -4.83
CA ALA A 22 -9.31 -3.30 -5.19
C ALA A 22 -8.96 -4.20 -4.00
N LEU A 23 -7.94 -3.84 -3.21
CA LEU A 23 -7.57 -4.59 -2.01
C LEU A 23 -8.69 -4.57 -0.97
N LEU A 24 -9.29 -3.42 -0.71
CA LEU A 24 -10.42 -3.30 0.21
C LEU A 24 -11.64 -4.09 -0.28
N ALA A 25 -11.93 -4.07 -1.58
CA ALA A 25 -13.03 -4.84 -2.15
C ALA A 25 -12.80 -6.35 -1.99
N VAL A 26 -11.57 -6.82 -2.23
CA VAL A 26 -11.19 -8.22 -2.01
C VAL A 26 -11.38 -8.61 -0.56
N ASP A 27 -10.92 -7.79 0.37
CA ASP A 27 -11.00 -8.05 1.81
C ASP A 27 -12.46 -8.12 2.31
N PHE A 28 -13.34 -7.25 1.81
CA PHE A 28 -14.74 -7.21 2.25
C PHE A 28 -15.69 -8.16 1.51
N ILE A 29 -15.43 -8.48 0.24
CA ILE A 29 -16.39 -9.20 -0.63
C ILE A 29 -16.03 -10.66 -0.77
N PHE A 30 -14.74 -11.01 -0.81
CA PHE A 30 -14.30 -12.37 -1.07
C PHE A 30 -14.13 -13.17 0.21
N VAL A 31 -14.67 -14.39 0.18
CA VAL A 31 -14.37 -15.42 1.17
C VAL A 31 -12.87 -15.65 1.20
N PRO A 32 -12.23 -15.67 2.38
CA PRO A 32 -10.79 -15.93 2.46
C PRO A 32 -10.42 -17.18 1.69
N LEU A 33 -9.46 -17.04 0.78
CA LEU A 33 -8.88 -18.18 0.09
C LEU A 33 -8.06 -18.97 1.13
N ASN A 34 -8.64 -20.04 1.64
CA ASN A 34 -7.97 -20.91 2.61
C ASN A 34 -6.97 -21.81 1.89
N PHE A 35 -5.70 -21.44 1.88
CA PHE A 35 -4.61 -22.31 1.42
C PHE A 35 -4.11 -23.28 2.51
N SER A 36 -4.74 -23.28 3.68
CA SER A 36 -4.40 -24.17 4.81
C SER A 36 -2.97 -23.97 5.36
N LEU A 37 -2.37 -22.83 5.13
CA LEU A 37 -1.06 -22.49 5.69
C LEU A 37 -1.23 -21.76 7.03
N PRO A 38 -0.42 -22.10 8.04
CA PRO A 38 -0.47 -21.38 9.30
C PRO A 38 -0.12 -19.90 9.10
N TYR A 39 -0.88 -19.02 9.71
CA TYR A 39 -0.69 -17.57 9.66
C TYR A 39 -0.79 -16.92 8.26
N GLU A 40 -1.45 -17.58 7.30
CA GLU A 40 -1.64 -17.01 5.95
C GLU A 40 -2.41 -15.70 5.97
N ASP A 41 -3.40 -15.56 6.86
CA ASP A 41 -4.16 -14.33 7.09
C ASP A 41 -3.24 -13.16 7.46
N LYS A 42 -2.29 -13.37 8.37
CA LYS A 42 -1.31 -12.35 8.79
C LYS A 42 -0.40 -11.94 7.64
N PHE A 43 -0.03 -12.88 6.78
CA PHE A 43 0.72 -12.60 5.57
C PHE A 43 -0.07 -11.71 4.60
N TYR A 44 -1.36 -12.00 4.40
CA TYR A 44 -2.23 -11.17 3.58
C TYR A 44 -2.40 -9.76 4.13
N HIS A 45 -2.60 -9.61 5.44
CA HIS A 45 -2.66 -8.31 6.10
C HIS A 45 -1.39 -7.50 5.89
N ALA A 46 -0.22 -8.12 6.11
CA ALA A 46 1.07 -7.48 5.88
C ALA A 46 1.25 -7.06 4.41
N LEU A 47 0.92 -7.94 3.47
CA LEU A 47 1.05 -7.67 2.04
C LEU A 47 0.09 -6.58 1.56
N ALA A 48 -1.16 -6.61 2.02
CA ALA A 48 -2.18 -5.63 1.69
C ALA A 48 -1.82 -4.20 2.14
N HIS A 49 -1.01 -4.07 3.18
CA HIS A 49 -0.49 -2.78 3.64
C HIS A 49 0.88 -2.44 3.05
N ALA A 50 1.74 -3.44 2.78
CA ALA A 50 3.07 -3.22 2.23
C ALA A 50 3.05 -2.66 0.81
N LEU A 51 2.18 -3.22 -0.06
CA LEU A 51 2.12 -2.82 -1.47
C LEU A 51 1.65 -1.36 -1.65
N PRO A 52 0.50 -0.92 -1.11
CA PRO A 52 0.10 0.47 -1.24
C PRO A 52 1.03 1.42 -0.48
N ALA A 53 1.56 1.04 0.68
CA ALA A 53 2.52 1.86 1.41
C ALA A 53 3.79 2.08 0.57
N ALA A 54 4.39 1.03 0.00
CA ALA A 54 5.54 1.16 -0.89
C ALA A 54 5.24 2.08 -2.07
N TRP A 55 4.08 1.89 -2.72
CA TRP A 55 3.65 2.70 -3.85
C TRP A 55 3.57 4.18 -3.52
N PHE A 56 2.84 4.55 -2.47
CA PHE A 56 2.65 5.94 -2.10
C PHE A 56 3.92 6.58 -1.53
N PHE A 57 4.77 5.84 -0.81
CA PHE A 57 6.07 6.35 -0.36
C PHE A 57 7.08 6.52 -1.50
N MET A 58 6.93 5.81 -2.61
CA MET A 58 7.68 6.08 -3.86
C MET A 58 7.15 7.32 -4.58
N LEU A 59 5.84 7.53 -4.57
CA LEU A 59 5.17 8.64 -5.25
C LEU A 59 5.44 9.98 -4.54
N TYR A 60 5.39 9.98 -3.20
CA TYR A 60 5.57 11.17 -2.36
C TYR A 60 6.85 11.08 -1.54
N ARG A 61 7.82 11.94 -1.83
CA ARG A 61 9.17 11.83 -1.25
C ARG A 61 9.52 12.93 -0.26
N ARG A 62 8.72 13.99 -0.17
CA ARG A 62 8.96 15.06 0.80
C ARG A 62 8.69 14.57 2.22
N ARG A 63 9.50 15.02 3.18
CA ARG A 63 9.38 14.57 4.58
C ARG A 63 7.98 14.77 5.17
N PHE A 64 7.35 15.91 4.85
CA PHE A 64 5.99 16.20 5.31
C PHE A 64 4.97 15.23 4.70
N GLU A 65 5.03 15.01 3.40
CA GLU A 65 4.15 14.09 2.67
C GLU A 65 4.27 12.67 3.22
N ARG A 66 5.49 12.18 3.43
CA ARG A 66 5.73 10.85 4.01
C ARG A 66 5.20 10.71 5.43
N ARG A 67 5.33 11.74 6.26
CA ARG A 67 4.75 11.72 7.61
C ARG A 67 3.22 11.68 7.55
N ALA A 68 2.61 12.48 6.69
CA ALA A 68 1.16 12.48 6.49
C ALA A 68 0.66 11.11 5.99
N LEU A 69 1.36 10.52 5.01
CA LEU A 69 1.06 9.17 4.52
C LEU A 69 1.23 8.11 5.60
N LEU A 70 2.29 8.18 6.40
CA LEU A 70 2.48 7.24 7.50
C LEU A 70 1.29 7.28 8.47
N VAL A 71 0.90 8.48 8.89
CA VAL A 71 -0.28 8.66 9.77
C VAL A 71 -1.54 8.10 9.09
N ALA A 72 -1.74 8.41 7.80
CA ALA A 72 -2.90 7.91 7.05
C ALA A 72 -2.92 6.37 6.99
N PHE A 73 -1.79 5.71 6.72
CA PHE A 73 -1.70 4.26 6.70
C PHE A 73 -1.90 3.63 8.09
N LEU A 74 -1.39 4.26 9.15
CA LEU A 74 -1.62 3.80 10.52
C LEU A 74 -3.10 3.89 10.90
N LEU A 75 -3.77 4.98 10.52
CA LEU A 75 -5.22 5.14 10.73
C LEU A 75 -6.00 4.13 9.90
N LEU A 76 -5.62 3.92 8.64
CA LEU A 76 -6.26 2.93 7.77
C LEU A 76 -6.15 1.52 8.34
N ALA A 77 -4.97 1.15 8.86
CA ALA A 77 -4.74 -0.13 9.51
C ALA A 77 -5.64 -0.32 10.75
N LEU A 78 -5.70 0.70 11.60
CA LEU A 78 -6.51 0.65 12.82
C LEU A 78 -8.01 0.62 12.51
N PHE A 79 -8.50 1.53 11.67
CA PHE A 79 -9.92 1.59 11.30
C PHE A 79 -10.35 0.38 10.49
N GLY A 80 -9.48 -0.15 9.62
CA GLY A 80 -9.74 -1.40 8.90
C GLY A 80 -10.09 -2.53 9.86
N GLU A 81 -9.25 -2.74 10.87
CA GLU A 81 -9.48 -3.77 11.90
C GLU A 81 -10.76 -3.53 12.73
N LEU A 82 -11.05 -2.27 13.06
CA LEU A 82 -12.27 -1.95 13.81
C LEU A 82 -13.54 -2.17 12.98
N LEU A 83 -13.45 -2.08 11.65
CA LEU A 83 -14.58 -2.28 10.74
C LEU A 83 -14.72 -3.74 10.28
N GLN A 84 -13.69 -4.56 10.39
CA GLN A 84 -13.72 -5.97 9.96
C GLN A 84 -14.86 -6.78 10.57
N PRO A 85 -15.24 -6.64 11.88
CA PRO A 85 -16.37 -7.36 12.46
C PRO A 85 -17.72 -7.05 11.82
N LEU A 86 -17.83 -6.00 10.98
CA LEU A 86 -19.02 -5.73 10.18
C LEU A 86 -19.14 -6.69 8.98
N SER A 87 -18.06 -7.37 8.60
CA SER A 87 -18.07 -8.44 7.60
C SER A 87 -18.38 -9.77 8.29
N PRO A 88 -19.27 -10.60 7.73
CA PRO A 88 -19.59 -11.90 8.31
C PRO A 88 -18.43 -12.90 8.28
N TYR A 89 -17.36 -12.58 7.58
CA TYR A 89 -16.20 -13.47 7.37
C TYR A 89 -14.97 -13.09 8.21
N HIS A 90 -15.02 -11.97 8.94
CA HIS A 90 -13.88 -11.45 9.68
C HIS A 90 -14.22 -11.18 11.13
N THR A 91 -13.24 -11.39 11.99
CA THR A 91 -13.30 -11.06 13.42
C THR A 91 -12.12 -10.16 13.76
N PHE A 92 -12.32 -9.25 14.71
CA PHE A 92 -11.23 -8.41 15.21
C PHE A 92 -10.10 -9.29 15.80
N ASP A 93 -8.88 -9.07 15.30
CA ASP A 93 -7.67 -9.72 15.81
C ASP A 93 -6.55 -8.70 16.00
N VAL A 94 -6.07 -8.54 17.21
CA VAL A 94 -4.98 -7.63 17.53
C VAL A 94 -3.69 -7.98 16.77
N TRP A 95 -3.47 -9.24 16.43
CA TRP A 95 -2.31 -9.67 15.66
C TRP A 95 -2.34 -9.19 14.21
N ASP A 96 -3.53 -8.95 13.66
CA ASP A 96 -3.67 -8.36 12.32
C ASP A 96 -3.22 -6.91 12.31
N ILE A 97 -3.40 -6.18 13.41
CA ILE A 97 -2.83 -4.84 13.56
C ILE A 97 -1.29 -4.90 13.47
N PHE A 98 -0.66 -5.84 14.16
CA PHE A 98 0.80 -5.99 14.06
C PHE A 98 1.26 -6.40 12.67
N ALA A 99 0.51 -7.26 11.97
CA ALA A 99 0.79 -7.63 10.60
C ALA A 99 0.67 -6.43 9.65
N ASN A 100 -0.38 -5.60 9.82
CA ASN A 100 -0.58 -4.36 9.07
C ASN A 100 0.59 -3.38 9.28
N LEU A 101 1.01 -3.19 10.55
CA LEU A 101 2.16 -2.33 10.89
C LEU A 101 3.47 -2.84 10.28
N ALA A 102 3.71 -4.16 10.32
CA ALA A 102 4.86 -4.77 9.68
C ALA A 102 4.84 -4.55 8.17
N GLY A 103 3.67 -4.65 7.54
CA GLY A 103 3.47 -4.34 6.12
C GLY A 103 3.80 -2.89 5.79
N ILE A 104 3.29 -1.93 6.57
CA ILE A 104 3.61 -0.50 6.39
C ILE A 104 5.12 -0.26 6.53
N GLY A 105 5.77 -0.85 7.53
CA GLY A 105 7.22 -0.78 7.73
C GLY A 105 8.01 -1.36 6.57
N LEU A 106 7.57 -2.48 6.02
CA LEU A 106 8.16 -3.09 4.83
C LEU A 106 8.01 -2.16 3.61
N GLY A 107 6.82 -1.61 3.38
CA GLY A 107 6.57 -0.65 2.30
C GLY A 107 7.47 0.59 2.41
N TRP A 108 7.63 1.12 3.63
CA TRP A 108 8.56 2.21 3.91
C TRP A 108 10.00 1.84 3.54
N THR A 109 10.47 0.67 3.97
CA THR A 109 11.83 0.19 3.70
C THR A 109 12.07 0.00 2.21
N LEU A 110 11.11 -0.61 1.49
CA LEU A 110 11.19 -0.80 0.04
C LEU A 110 11.28 0.53 -0.70
N ALA A 111 10.47 1.52 -0.32
CA ALA A 111 10.48 2.83 -0.93
C ALA A 111 11.79 3.62 -0.69
N HIS A 112 12.54 3.30 0.37
CA HIS A 112 13.85 3.89 0.67
C HIS A 112 15.04 3.10 0.08
N SER A 113 14.79 1.92 -0.44
CA SER A 113 15.79 1.08 -1.11
C SER A 113 15.97 1.47 -2.59
N ARG A 114 16.79 0.71 -3.30
CA ARG A 114 16.96 0.85 -4.76
C ARG A 114 15.64 0.61 -5.52
N ILE A 115 14.74 -0.19 -4.96
CA ILE A 115 13.40 -0.43 -5.52
C ILE A 115 12.57 0.85 -5.54
N GLY A 116 12.81 1.78 -4.61
CA GLY A 116 12.12 3.07 -4.54
C GLY A 116 12.26 3.97 -5.78
N THR A 117 13.20 3.67 -6.68
CA THR A 117 13.36 4.39 -7.95
C THR A 117 12.61 3.74 -9.13
N VAL A 118 11.98 2.59 -8.92
CA VAL A 118 11.31 1.84 -9.99
C VAL A 118 10.19 2.66 -10.62
N LEU A 119 9.36 3.29 -9.80
CA LEU A 119 8.24 4.12 -10.30
C LEU A 119 8.74 5.29 -11.16
N GLU A 120 9.82 5.95 -10.73
CA GLU A 120 10.45 7.04 -11.48
C GLU A 120 11.01 6.57 -12.84
N ARG A 121 11.63 5.39 -12.86
CA ARG A 121 12.15 4.80 -14.12
C ARG A 121 11.03 4.48 -15.10
N PHE A 122 9.93 3.93 -14.59
CA PHE A 122 8.74 3.68 -15.41
C PHE A 122 8.10 4.96 -15.91
N ASP A 123 8.01 5.99 -15.06
CA ASP A 123 7.49 7.30 -15.45
C ASP A 123 8.29 7.92 -16.60
N LEU A 124 9.62 7.91 -16.51
CA LEU A 124 10.51 8.41 -17.54
C LEU A 124 10.37 7.60 -18.85
N PHE A 125 10.29 6.28 -18.76
CA PHE A 125 10.10 5.40 -19.91
C PHE A 125 8.79 5.71 -20.64
N LEU A 126 7.67 5.77 -19.91
CA LEU A 126 6.36 6.07 -20.51
C LEU A 126 6.32 7.49 -21.08
N ALA A 127 6.82 8.49 -20.35
CA ALA A 127 6.83 9.87 -20.81
C ALA A 127 7.66 10.05 -22.10
N SER A 128 8.72 9.27 -22.29
CA SER A 128 9.50 9.28 -23.53
C SER A 128 8.73 8.65 -24.69
N SER A 129 7.94 7.61 -24.42
CA SER A 129 7.13 6.92 -25.45
C SER A 129 5.98 7.76 -25.97
N PHE A 130 5.42 8.66 -25.16
CA PHE A 130 4.35 9.58 -25.60
C PHE A 130 4.85 10.80 -26.37
N LYS A 131 6.17 11.05 -26.37
CA LYS A 131 6.78 12.16 -27.14
C LYS A 131 7.28 11.75 -28.52
N ALA A 132 7.30 10.47 -28.80
CA ALA A 132 7.64 9.90 -30.09
C ALA A 132 6.42 9.78 -30.98
#